data_b2b4c9cd5b95b6490a03d3f3dba5b88b
#
_entry.id   b2b4c9cd5b95b6490a03d3f3dba5b88b
#
_cell.length_a   1.000
_cell.length_b   1.000
_cell.length_c   1.000
_cell.angle_alpha   90.00
_cell.angle_beta   90.00
_cell.angle_gamma   90.00
#
_symmetry.space_group_name_H-M   'P 1'
#
loop_
_entity.id
_entity.type
_entity.pdbx_description
1 polymer ?
#
loop_
_entity_poly.entity_id
_entity_poly.type
_entity_poly.pdbx_seq_one_letter_code
_entity_poly.pdbx_strand_id
1 'polypeptide(L)'
;MKKGTLFIISAPSGAGKTSLVSEILERVTNIKASISHTTRKCRPGEMDGINYHFVDEPTFAGMVKKNAFLEYAEVFGNHYGTSQEWVQLALEEGVDVILEIDWQGAEQVRQHFSKSISIFILPPSTQALEDRLNDRGQDNADVIQHRIAAAKEEMSHYADADYLVVNDDFELARHQLEAIIIAQRCHLDIMSTEPILSDLLS
;
A
#
# COMPACT_ATOMS: atom_id res chain seq x y z
N MET A 1 8.03 19.67 14.36
CA MET A 1 6.68 19.24 13.93
C MET A 1 6.68 17.71 13.87
N LYS A 2 5.58 17.09 14.27
CA LYS A 2 5.38 15.63 14.19
C LYS A 2 5.46 15.20 12.73
N LYS A 3 6.31 14.20 12.43
CA LYS A 3 6.35 13.61 11.10
C LYS A 3 5.21 12.59 10.94
N GLY A 4 4.70 12.45 9.73
CA GLY A 4 3.73 11.41 9.41
C GLY A 4 4.36 10.01 9.47
N THR A 5 3.52 8.99 9.56
CA THR A 5 3.91 7.57 9.55
C THR A 5 3.74 7.01 8.14
N LEU A 6 4.70 6.19 7.70
CA LEU A 6 4.64 5.45 6.45
C LEU A 6 4.04 4.07 6.69
N PHE A 7 2.88 3.80 6.11
CA PHE A 7 2.22 2.51 6.14
C PHE A 7 2.40 1.80 4.79
N ILE A 8 2.82 0.56 4.83
CA ILE A 8 2.89 -0.32 3.66
C ILE A 8 1.73 -1.31 3.77
N ILE A 9 0.85 -1.33 2.80
CA ILE A 9 -0.24 -2.30 2.73
C ILE A 9 -0.02 -3.19 1.53
N SER A 10 0.27 -4.46 1.80
CA SER A 10 0.48 -5.49 0.79
C SER A 10 -0.59 -6.57 0.89
N ALA A 11 -0.91 -7.18 -0.23
CA ALA A 11 -1.92 -8.21 -0.31
C ALA A 11 -1.82 -8.96 -1.62
N PRO A 12 -2.21 -10.21 -1.70
CA PRO A 12 -2.38 -10.90 -2.97
C PRO A 12 -3.52 -10.26 -3.79
N SER A 13 -3.40 -10.40 -5.10
CA SER A 13 -4.43 -9.91 -6.01
C SER A 13 -5.80 -10.54 -5.67
N GLY A 14 -6.83 -9.71 -5.46
CA GLY A 14 -8.17 -10.18 -5.06
C GLY A 14 -8.46 -10.21 -3.56
N ALA A 15 -7.48 -9.93 -2.68
CA ALA A 15 -7.69 -9.90 -1.23
C ALA A 15 -8.55 -8.72 -0.73
N GLY A 16 -8.84 -7.71 -1.57
CA GLY A 16 -9.66 -6.56 -1.20
C GLY A 16 -8.87 -5.35 -0.67
N LYS A 17 -7.55 -5.30 -0.90
CA LYS A 17 -6.67 -4.21 -0.46
C LYS A 17 -7.20 -2.82 -0.80
N THR A 18 -7.44 -2.55 -2.08
CA THR A 18 -7.86 -1.22 -2.55
C THR A 18 -9.19 -0.79 -1.95
N SER A 19 -10.16 -1.70 -1.77
CA SER A 19 -11.44 -1.38 -1.14
C SER A 19 -11.27 -1.00 0.33
N LEU A 20 -10.43 -1.74 1.07
CA LEU A 20 -10.12 -1.44 2.48
C LEU A 20 -9.38 -0.10 2.60
N VAL A 21 -8.39 0.16 1.74
CA VAL A 21 -7.65 1.43 1.75
C VAL A 21 -8.58 2.60 1.41
N SER A 22 -9.47 2.46 0.44
CA SER A 22 -10.45 3.50 0.11
C SER A 22 -11.31 3.89 1.32
N GLU A 23 -11.85 2.91 2.06
CA GLU A 23 -12.61 3.16 3.27
C GLU A 23 -11.78 3.85 4.38
N ILE A 24 -10.51 3.47 4.51
CA ILE A 24 -9.62 4.14 5.47
C ILE A 24 -9.42 5.61 5.10
N LEU A 25 -9.20 5.91 3.82
CA LEU A 25 -8.99 7.28 3.35
C LEU A 25 -10.22 8.18 3.54
N GLU A 26 -11.43 7.60 3.51
CA GLU A 26 -12.68 8.33 3.75
C GLU A 26 -12.93 8.61 5.25
N ARG A 27 -12.47 7.74 6.14
CA ARG A 27 -12.79 7.78 7.58
C ARG A 27 -11.68 8.36 8.45
N VAL A 28 -10.45 8.09 8.10
CA VAL A 28 -9.28 8.52 8.86
C VAL A 28 -8.75 9.84 8.30
N THR A 29 -8.73 10.86 9.13
CA THR A 29 -8.20 12.17 8.74
C THR A 29 -6.66 12.17 8.71
N ASN A 30 -6.08 13.10 7.97
CA ASN A 30 -4.64 13.33 7.91
C ASN A 30 -3.82 12.10 7.44
N ILE A 31 -4.36 11.37 6.47
CA ILE A 31 -3.72 10.24 5.80
C ILE A 31 -3.98 10.31 4.29
N LYS A 32 -3.02 9.92 3.48
CA LYS A 32 -3.13 9.91 2.01
C LYS A 32 -2.54 8.62 1.46
N ALA A 33 -3.13 8.09 0.39
CA ALA A 33 -2.45 7.06 -0.41
C ALA A 33 -1.50 7.71 -1.42
N SER A 34 -0.35 7.10 -1.64
CA SER A 34 0.53 7.49 -2.74
C SER A 34 -0.08 7.05 -4.07
N ILE A 35 0.03 7.90 -5.08
CA ILE A 35 -0.37 7.57 -6.45
C ILE A 35 0.89 7.07 -7.17
N SER A 36 0.94 5.76 -7.46
CA SER A 36 2.09 5.15 -8.11
C SER A 36 2.13 5.48 -9.61
N HIS A 37 3.33 5.54 -10.17
CA HIS A 37 3.55 5.55 -11.63
C HIS A 37 3.44 4.13 -12.16
N THR A 38 2.92 3.98 -13.38
CA THR A 38 2.86 2.67 -14.05
C THR A 38 3.00 2.78 -15.55
N THR A 39 3.62 1.77 -16.16
CA THR A 39 3.68 1.59 -17.61
C THR A 39 2.47 0.85 -18.17
N ARG A 40 1.61 0.31 -17.29
CA ARG A 40 0.36 -0.33 -17.67
C ARG A 40 -0.58 0.67 -18.35
N LYS A 41 -1.25 0.24 -19.40
CA LYS A 41 -2.30 1.05 -20.03
C LYS A 41 -3.44 1.33 -19.04
N CYS A 42 -3.95 2.55 -19.10
CA CYS A 42 -5.14 2.97 -18.37
C CYS A 42 -6.34 2.08 -18.74
N ARG A 43 -7.06 1.59 -17.73
CA ARG A 43 -8.29 0.80 -17.92
C ARG A 43 -9.51 1.71 -18.00
N PRO A 44 -10.64 1.23 -18.57
CA PRO A 44 -11.90 1.96 -18.51
C PRO A 44 -12.28 2.31 -17.07
N GLY A 45 -12.58 3.59 -16.84
CA GLY A 45 -12.93 4.11 -15.52
C GLY A 45 -11.75 4.58 -14.65
N GLU A 46 -10.50 4.31 -15.04
CA GLU A 46 -9.32 4.89 -14.39
C GLU A 46 -9.01 6.27 -14.95
N MET A 47 -8.39 7.13 -14.12
CA MET A 47 -7.96 8.48 -14.49
C MET A 47 -6.51 8.71 -14.07
N ASP A 48 -5.75 9.35 -14.99
CA ASP A 48 -4.37 9.76 -14.73
C ASP A 48 -4.31 10.76 -13.58
N GLY A 49 -3.31 10.59 -12.70
CA GLY A 49 -3.14 11.42 -11.50
C GLY A 49 -4.13 11.14 -10.37
N ILE A 50 -5.05 10.18 -10.55
CA ILE A 50 -5.99 9.74 -9.50
C ILE A 50 -5.74 8.28 -9.12
N ASN A 51 -5.82 7.37 -10.10
CA ASN A 51 -5.59 5.94 -9.84
C ASN A 51 -4.11 5.60 -9.97
N TYR A 52 -3.47 6.13 -11.01
CA TYR A 52 -2.04 6.02 -11.31
C TYR A 52 -1.57 7.24 -12.09
N HIS A 53 -0.25 7.47 -12.09
CA HIS A 53 0.40 8.28 -13.11
C HIS A 53 0.79 7.34 -14.25
N PHE A 54 0.04 7.36 -15.37
CA PHE A 54 0.28 6.50 -16.51
C PHE A 54 1.40 7.09 -17.37
N VAL A 55 2.53 6.38 -17.46
CA VAL A 55 3.72 6.83 -18.18
C VAL A 55 4.16 5.75 -19.20
N ASP A 56 4.93 6.14 -20.21
CA ASP A 56 5.54 5.18 -21.11
C ASP A 56 6.84 4.58 -20.51
N GLU A 57 7.29 3.45 -21.10
CA GLU A 57 8.51 2.76 -20.67
C GLU A 57 9.76 3.66 -20.66
N PRO A 58 10.03 4.50 -21.70
CA PRO A 58 11.18 5.39 -21.68
C PRO A 58 11.15 6.41 -20.54
N THR A 59 9.96 6.94 -20.22
CA THR A 59 9.76 7.88 -19.12
C THR A 59 10.02 7.19 -17.78
N PHE A 60 9.43 5.99 -17.57
CA PHE A 60 9.64 5.22 -16.35
C PHE A 60 11.13 4.88 -16.15
N ALA A 61 11.80 4.36 -17.18
CA ALA A 61 13.23 4.07 -17.14
C ALA A 61 14.08 5.32 -16.86
N GLY A 62 13.66 6.49 -17.36
CA GLY A 62 14.29 7.77 -17.05
C GLY A 62 14.15 8.15 -15.58
N MET A 63 13.00 7.88 -14.95
CA MET A 63 12.77 8.10 -13.53
C MET A 63 13.60 7.16 -12.65
N VAL A 64 13.71 5.87 -13.03
CA VAL A 64 14.60 4.91 -12.35
C VAL A 64 16.05 5.39 -12.36
N LYS A 65 16.56 5.82 -13.52
CA LYS A 65 17.95 6.34 -13.64
C LYS A 65 18.22 7.57 -12.77
N LYS A 66 17.18 8.35 -12.47
CA LYS A 66 17.26 9.55 -11.62
C LYS A 66 17.03 9.24 -10.13
N ASN A 67 16.86 7.97 -9.76
CA ASN A 67 16.49 7.54 -8.40
C ASN A 67 15.24 8.28 -7.89
N ALA A 68 14.25 8.49 -8.76
CA ALA A 68 13.02 9.23 -8.42
C ALA A 68 12.00 8.37 -7.65
N PHE A 69 12.21 7.05 -7.61
CA PHE A 69 11.32 6.13 -6.93
C PHE A 69 11.85 5.72 -5.55
N LEU A 70 10.95 5.65 -4.60
CA LEU A 70 11.15 5.05 -3.29
C LEU A 70 11.30 3.52 -3.40
N GLU A 71 10.46 2.93 -4.22
CA GLU A 71 10.46 1.54 -4.64
C GLU A 71 9.95 1.45 -6.08
N TYR A 72 10.33 0.40 -6.78
CA TYR A 72 9.73 0.04 -8.06
C TYR A 72 9.83 -1.47 -8.29
N ALA A 73 8.82 -2.03 -8.97
CA ALA A 73 8.76 -3.45 -9.29
C ALA A 73 8.11 -3.69 -10.66
N GLU A 74 8.40 -4.84 -11.25
CA GLU A 74 7.67 -5.36 -12.40
C GLU A 74 6.63 -6.37 -11.93
N VAL A 75 5.36 -6.10 -12.26
CA VAL A 75 4.23 -6.96 -11.89
C VAL A 75 3.41 -7.25 -13.14
N PHE A 76 3.30 -8.52 -13.51
CA PHE A 76 2.60 -8.99 -14.72
C PHE A 76 3.03 -8.24 -16.00
N GLY A 77 4.34 -8.05 -16.19
CA GLY A 77 4.92 -7.41 -17.39
C GLY A 77 4.69 -5.91 -17.49
N ASN A 78 4.34 -5.23 -16.40
CA ASN A 78 4.26 -3.79 -16.32
C ASN A 78 5.06 -3.28 -15.11
N HIS A 79 5.65 -2.11 -15.24
CA HIS A 79 6.37 -1.47 -14.16
C HIS A 79 5.44 -0.62 -13.30
N TYR A 80 5.73 -0.60 -12.00
CA TYR A 80 5.08 0.23 -11.00
C TYR A 80 6.15 0.87 -10.12
N GLY A 81 5.93 2.10 -9.67
CA GLY A 81 6.90 2.76 -8.78
C GLY A 81 6.30 3.95 -8.05
N THR A 82 6.70 4.14 -6.82
CA THR A 82 6.23 5.20 -5.93
C THR A 82 7.21 6.35 -5.88
N SER A 83 6.75 7.58 -6.09
CA SER A 83 7.59 8.78 -6.03
C SER A 83 8.19 8.98 -4.64
N GLN A 84 9.52 8.99 -4.55
CA GLN A 84 10.24 9.23 -3.31
C GLN A 84 10.00 10.65 -2.78
N GLU A 85 10.10 11.64 -3.64
CA GLU A 85 9.94 13.04 -3.27
C GLU A 85 8.54 13.32 -2.69
N TRP A 86 7.49 12.82 -3.34
CA TRP A 86 6.13 13.01 -2.87
C TRP A 86 5.90 12.40 -1.48
N VAL A 87 6.40 11.18 -1.26
CA VAL A 87 6.28 10.51 0.05
C VAL A 87 7.02 11.28 1.14
N GLN A 88 8.25 11.72 0.87
CA GLN A 88 9.05 12.47 1.84
C GLN A 88 8.38 13.79 2.23
N LEU A 89 7.90 14.55 1.26
CA LEU A 89 7.21 15.82 1.50
C LEU A 89 5.94 15.61 2.36
N ALA A 90 5.10 14.63 2.03
CA ALA A 90 3.89 14.36 2.79
C ALA A 90 4.20 13.98 4.26
N LEU A 91 5.20 13.12 4.47
CA LEU A 91 5.64 12.74 5.82
C LEU A 91 6.20 13.92 6.61
N GLU A 92 6.95 14.81 5.96
CA GLU A 92 7.50 16.02 6.59
C GLU A 92 6.42 17.04 6.97
N GLU A 93 5.34 17.11 6.22
CA GLU A 93 4.13 17.88 6.54
C GLU A 93 3.31 17.27 7.69
N GLY A 94 3.70 16.11 8.20
CA GLY A 94 2.99 15.39 9.26
C GLY A 94 1.79 14.59 8.76
N VAL A 95 1.67 14.36 7.45
CA VAL A 95 0.60 13.55 6.85
C VAL A 95 1.07 12.09 6.81
N ASP A 96 0.24 11.17 7.31
CA ASP A 96 0.50 9.74 7.16
C ASP A 96 0.34 9.32 5.69
N VAL A 97 1.17 8.37 5.25
CA VAL A 97 1.16 7.89 3.87
C VAL A 97 0.91 6.39 3.84
N ILE A 98 -0.03 5.96 3.01
CA ILE A 98 -0.25 4.55 2.66
C ILE A 98 0.39 4.27 1.30
N LEU A 99 1.21 3.22 1.23
CA LEU A 99 1.69 2.62 0.00
C LEU A 99 0.90 1.34 -0.27
N GLU A 100 0.18 1.31 -1.39
CA GLU A 100 -0.49 0.10 -1.90
C GLU A 100 0.44 -0.62 -2.88
N ILE A 101 1.38 -1.39 -2.36
CA ILE A 101 2.43 -2.04 -3.15
C ILE A 101 2.42 -3.56 -2.96
N ASP A 102 3.15 -4.28 -3.81
CA ASP A 102 3.37 -5.70 -3.67
C ASP A 102 4.49 -6.02 -2.65
N TRP A 103 4.76 -7.29 -2.44
CA TRP A 103 5.79 -7.72 -1.49
C TRP A 103 7.21 -7.28 -1.89
N GLN A 104 7.52 -7.17 -3.20
CA GLN A 104 8.83 -6.76 -3.69
C GLN A 104 9.08 -5.27 -3.35
N GLY A 105 8.09 -4.42 -3.63
CA GLY A 105 8.13 -3.01 -3.24
C GLY A 105 8.18 -2.84 -1.72
N ALA A 106 7.41 -3.65 -0.97
CA ALA A 106 7.43 -3.63 0.49
C ALA A 106 8.80 -3.94 1.06
N GLU A 107 9.52 -4.92 0.50
CA GLU A 107 10.88 -5.25 0.91
C GLU A 107 11.85 -4.07 0.67
N GLN A 108 11.80 -3.44 -0.51
CA GLN A 108 12.62 -2.26 -0.83
C GLN A 108 12.36 -1.11 0.14
N VAL A 109 11.08 -0.82 0.43
CA VAL A 109 10.73 0.26 1.36
C VAL A 109 11.24 -0.02 2.77
N ARG A 110 11.07 -1.24 3.30
CA ARG A 110 11.57 -1.61 4.63
C ARG A 110 13.08 -1.43 4.77
N GLN A 111 13.86 -1.69 3.72
CA GLN A 111 15.31 -1.50 3.72
C GLN A 111 15.70 -0.01 3.83
N HIS A 112 14.93 0.90 3.25
CA HIS A 112 15.22 2.34 3.24
C HIS A 112 14.51 3.11 4.36
N PHE A 113 13.33 2.63 4.80
CA PHE A 113 12.49 3.23 5.84
C PHE A 113 12.23 2.24 6.97
N SER A 114 13.20 2.05 7.84
CA SER A 114 13.16 1.09 8.96
C SER A 114 12.04 1.34 9.99
N LYS A 115 11.40 2.50 9.94
CA LYS A 115 10.25 2.86 10.79
C LYS A 115 8.92 2.80 10.05
N SER A 116 8.89 2.26 8.82
CA SER A 116 7.63 1.99 8.12
C SER A 116 6.88 0.87 8.82
N ILE A 117 5.55 0.94 8.80
CA ILE A 117 4.66 -0.06 9.38
C ILE A 117 4.07 -0.88 8.25
N SER A 118 4.37 -2.16 8.22
CA SER A 118 3.91 -3.08 7.18
C SER A 118 2.71 -3.90 7.64
N ILE A 119 1.66 -3.90 6.83
CA ILE A 119 0.40 -4.59 7.07
C ILE A 119 0.13 -5.50 5.88
N PHE A 120 -0.03 -6.78 6.13
CA PHE A 120 -0.38 -7.74 5.09
C PHE A 120 -1.85 -8.13 5.19
N ILE A 121 -2.59 -8.07 4.07
CA ILE A 121 -4.00 -8.44 4.03
C ILE A 121 -4.11 -9.81 3.34
N LEU A 122 -4.75 -10.76 4.01
CA LEU A 122 -5.05 -12.08 3.46
C LEU A 122 -6.54 -12.24 3.15
N PRO A 123 -6.90 -13.00 2.12
CA PRO A 123 -8.26 -13.51 1.97
C PRO A 123 -8.52 -14.61 3.02
N PRO A 124 -9.78 -14.94 3.36
CA PRO A 124 -10.09 -15.99 4.33
C PRO A 124 -9.76 -17.40 3.82
N SER A 125 -9.72 -17.59 2.52
CA SER A 125 -9.37 -18.85 1.87
C SER A 125 -8.94 -18.63 0.41
N THR A 126 -8.29 -19.64 -0.17
CA THR A 126 -7.98 -19.66 -1.61
C THR A 126 -9.24 -19.70 -2.47
N GLN A 127 -10.31 -20.35 -2.00
CA GLN A 127 -11.60 -20.38 -2.70
C GLN A 127 -12.23 -18.99 -2.76
N ALA A 128 -12.27 -18.26 -1.63
CA ALA A 128 -12.77 -16.88 -1.62
C ALA A 128 -11.96 -15.93 -2.54
N LEU A 129 -10.65 -16.17 -2.66
CA LEU A 129 -9.81 -15.44 -3.60
C LEU A 129 -10.19 -15.73 -5.05
N GLU A 130 -10.37 -17.01 -5.38
CA GLU A 130 -10.78 -17.47 -6.71
C GLU A 130 -12.14 -16.88 -7.11
N ASP A 131 -13.12 -16.95 -6.20
CA ASP A 131 -14.44 -16.38 -6.40
C ASP A 131 -14.37 -14.87 -6.68
N ARG A 132 -13.61 -14.12 -5.88
CA ARG A 132 -13.42 -12.67 -6.05
C ARG A 132 -12.70 -12.29 -7.36
N LEU A 133 -11.78 -13.13 -7.85
CA LEU A 133 -11.11 -12.91 -9.13
C LEU A 133 -12.05 -13.18 -10.32
N ASN A 134 -12.90 -14.20 -10.22
CA ASN A 134 -13.91 -14.53 -11.21
C ASN A 134 -15.00 -13.43 -11.29
N ASP A 135 -15.50 -12.95 -10.17
CA ASP A 135 -16.58 -11.95 -10.09
C ASP A 135 -16.19 -10.59 -10.71
N ARG A 136 -14.90 -10.27 -10.75
CA ARG A 136 -14.41 -9.06 -11.43
C ARG A 136 -14.66 -9.06 -12.94
N GLY A 137 -14.82 -10.23 -13.58
CA GLY A 137 -15.21 -10.37 -14.98
C GLY A 137 -14.27 -9.72 -16.00
N GLN A 138 -13.05 -9.38 -15.60
CA GLN A 138 -12.10 -8.62 -16.42
C GLN A 138 -11.06 -9.49 -17.11
N ASP A 139 -10.95 -10.76 -16.71
CA ASP A 139 -9.89 -11.68 -17.14
C ASP A 139 -10.50 -13.00 -17.66
N ASN A 140 -9.82 -13.66 -18.59
CA ASN A 140 -10.19 -15.01 -19.03
C ASN A 140 -9.70 -16.08 -18.02
N ALA A 141 -10.16 -17.33 -18.18
CA ALA A 141 -9.88 -18.42 -17.25
C ALA A 141 -8.36 -18.68 -17.09
N ASP A 142 -7.57 -18.59 -18.16
CA ASP A 142 -6.12 -18.83 -18.10
C ASP A 142 -5.41 -17.76 -17.30
N VAL A 143 -5.81 -16.49 -17.45
CA VAL A 143 -5.29 -15.36 -16.67
C VAL A 143 -5.66 -15.51 -15.19
N ILE A 144 -6.89 -15.94 -14.88
CA ILE A 144 -7.33 -16.19 -13.50
C ILE A 144 -6.48 -17.29 -12.85
N GLN A 145 -6.24 -18.41 -13.53
CA GLN A 145 -5.40 -19.50 -13.00
C GLN A 145 -3.96 -19.01 -12.74
N HIS A 146 -3.40 -18.22 -13.63
CA HIS A 146 -2.08 -17.64 -13.43
C HIS A 146 -2.05 -16.69 -12.21
N ARG A 147 -3.09 -15.89 -12.01
CA ARG A 147 -3.21 -14.97 -10.85
C ARG A 147 -3.39 -15.73 -9.54
N ILE A 148 -4.12 -16.86 -9.53
CA ILE A 148 -4.26 -17.72 -8.36
C ILE A 148 -2.92 -18.35 -7.98
N ALA A 149 -2.16 -18.82 -8.98
CA ALA A 149 -0.83 -19.39 -8.74
C ALA A 149 0.13 -18.33 -8.16
N ALA A 150 0.16 -17.13 -8.74
CA ALA A 150 0.94 -15.99 -8.24
C ALA A 150 0.51 -15.57 -6.83
N ALA A 151 -0.79 -15.56 -6.54
CA ALA A 151 -1.31 -15.19 -5.22
C ALA A 151 -0.82 -16.11 -4.10
N LYS A 152 -0.58 -17.39 -4.37
CA LYS A 152 -0.01 -18.31 -3.37
C LYS A 152 1.43 -17.95 -3.00
N GLU A 153 2.21 -17.53 -3.99
CA GLU A 153 3.56 -17.03 -3.77
C GLU A 153 3.52 -15.69 -3.01
N GLU A 154 2.68 -14.75 -3.47
CA GLU A 154 2.49 -13.46 -2.79
C GLU A 154 2.09 -13.65 -1.32
N MET A 155 1.18 -14.59 -1.03
CA MET A 155 0.76 -14.91 0.35
C MET A 155 1.89 -15.41 1.23
N SER A 156 2.92 -16.09 0.69
CA SER A 156 4.03 -16.61 1.50
C SER A 156 4.85 -15.51 2.20
N HIS A 157 4.79 -14.27 1.69
CA HIS A 157 5.48 -13.11 2.24
C HIS A 157 4.76 -12.43 3.42
N TYR A 158 3.64 -12.98 3.90
CA TYR A 158 2.90 -12.42 5.06
C TYR A 158 3.75 -12.33 6.33
N ALA A 159 4.72 -13.24 6.49
CA ALA A 159 5.57 -13.31 7.67
C ALA A 159 6.57 -12.15 7.81
N ASP A 160 6.77 -11.39 6.73
CA ASP A 160 7.65 -10.22 6.71
C ASP A 160 6.95 -8.93 7.16
N ALA A 161 5.64 -8.99 7.42
CA ALA A 161 4.84 -7.85 7.85
C ALA A 161 4.77 -7.73 9.38
N ASP A 162 4.58 -6.49 9.87
CA ASP A 162 4.38 -6.21 11.30
C ASP A 162 2.98 -6.63 11.76
N TYR A 163 1.99 -6.53 10.86
CA TYR A 163 0.59 -6.85 11.13
C TYR A 163 -0.03 -7.69 10.03
N LEU A 164 -0.93 -8.58 10.43
CA LEU A 164 -1.72 -9.41 9.53
C LEU A 164 -3.21 -9.13 9.73
N VAL A 165 -3.91 -8.84 8.65
CA VAL A 165 -5.37 -8.65 8.63
C VAL A 165 -5.99 -9.69 7.71
N VAL A 166 -6.96 -10.46 8.20
CA VAL A 166 -7.72 -11.40 7.37
C VAL A 166 -9.04 -10.76 6.95
N ASN A 167 -9.20 -10.54 5.64
CA ASN A 167 -10.39 -9.94 5.06
C ASN A 167 -11.46 -10.99 4.77
N ASP A 168 -12.02 -11.57 5.83
CA ASP A 168 -13.19 -12.45 5.82
C ASP A 168 -14.48 -11.61 5.95
N ASP A 169 -14.60 -10.92 7.06
CA ASP A 169 -15.59 -9.87 7.27
C ASP A 169 -14.95 -8.51 6.94
N PHE A 170 -15.51 -7.82 5.96
CA PHE A 170 -14.95 -6.55 5.47
C PHE A 170 -14.94 -5.46 6.54
N GLU A 171 -16.02 -5.34 7.33
CA GLU A 171 -16.12 -4.32 8.38
C GLU A 171 -15.14 -4.60 9.52
N LEU A 172 -14.98 -5.86 9.90
CA LEU A 172 -13.98 -6.26 10.91
C LEU A 172 -12.56 -5.97 10.41
N ALA A 173 -12.23 -6.36 9.17
CA ALA A 173 -10.92 -6.10 8.57
C ALA A 173 -10.63 -4.59 8.48
N ARG A 174 -11.63 -3.80 8.10
CA ARG A 174 -11.54 -2.33 8.09
C ARG A 174 -11.26 -1.77 9.49
N HIS A 175 -12.01 -2.21 10.52
CA HIS A 175 -11.78 -1.77 11.90
C HIS A 175 -10.39 -2.15 12.41
N GLN A 176 -9.89 -3.36 12.07
CA GLN A 176 -8.55 -3.78 12.44
C GLN A 176 -7.49 -2.88 11.80
N LEU A 177 -7.63 -2.57 10.51
CA LEU A 177 -6.71 -1.69 9.78
C LEU A 177 -6.72 -0.27 10.37
N GLU A 178 -7.90 0.28 10.65
CA GLU A 178 -8.07 1.58 11.32
C GLU A 178 -7.43 1.59 12.71
N ALA A 179 -7.65 0.55 13.51
CA ALA A 179 -7.07 0.42 14.84
C ALA A 179 -5.54 0.40 14.83
N ILE A 180 -4.92 -0.30 13.87
CA ILE A 180 -3.47 -0.31 13.68
C ILE A 180 -2.96 1.11 13.41
N ILE A 181 -3.58 1.85 12.49
CA ILE A 181 -3.19 3.21 12.13
C ILE A 181 -3.30 4.14 13.35
N ILE A 182 -4.42 4.07 14.09
CA ILE A 182 -4.65 4.89 15.27
C ILE A 182 -3.65 4.55 16.38
N ALA A 183 -3.38 3.26 16.63
CA ALA A 183 -2.41 2.82 17.62
C ALA A 183 -1.00 3.34 17.31
N GLN A 184 -0.58 3.32 16.05
CA GLN A 184 0.72 3.87 15.65
C GLN A 184 0.83 5.37 15.92
N ARG A 185 -0.24 6.13 15.70
CA ARG A 185 -0.27 7.57 16.04
C ARG A 185 -0.07 7.85 17.53
N CYS A 186 -0.42 6.89 18.40
CA CYS A 186 -0.25 6.96 19.85
C CYS A 186 1.06 6.34 20.35
N HIS A 187 1.89 5.80 19.44
CA HIS A 187 3.17 5.19 19.83
C HIS A 187 4.09 6.23 20.51
N LEU A 188 4.79 5.82 21.56
CA LEU A 188 5.62 6.73 22.38
C LEU A 188 6.65 7.49 21.54
N ASP A 189 7.31 6.84 20.59
CA ASP A 189 8.31 7.47 19.71
C ASP A 189 7.73 8.65 18.91
N ILE A 190 6.45 8.59 18.57
CA ILE A 190 5.73 9.64 17.87
C ILE A 190 5.24 10.69 18.84
N MET A 191 4.57 10.26 19.93
CA MET A 191 3.98 11.17 20.90
C MET A 191 5.03 11.95 21.70
N SER A 192 6.23 11.39 21.91
CA SER A 192 7.32 12.08 22.61
C SER A 192 7.81 13.37 21.91
N THR A 193 7.45 13.56 20.64
CA THR A 193 7.76 14.79 19.88
C THR A 193 6.69 15.87 19.99
N GLU A 194 5.58 15.60 20.68
CA GLU A 194 4.48 16.55 20.82
C GLU A 194 4.85 17.71 21.77
N PRO A 195 4.57 18.97 21.38
CA PRO A 195 4.91 20.16 22.16
C PRO A 195 4.30 20.16 23.57
N ILE A 196 3.12 19.57 23.72
CA ILE A 196 2.42 19.48 25.02
C ILE A 196 3.28 18.83 26.11
N LEU A 197 4.15 17.88 25.76
CA LEU A 197 5.04 17.25 26.75
C LEU A 197 6.09 18.21 27.28
N SER A 198 6.61 19.09 26.43
CA SER A 198 7.54 20.13 26.84
C SER A 198 6.88 21.11 27.82
N ASP A 199 5.62 21.48 27.54
CA ASP A 199 4.86 22.43 28.37
C ASP A 199 4.45 21.81 29.73
N LEU A 200 4.15 20.49 29.74
CA LEU A 200 3.75 19.78 30.97
C LEU A 200 4.93 19.44 31.88
N LEU A 201 6.14 19.32 31.32
CA LEU A 201 7.35 18.89 32.05
C LEU A 201 8.30 20.04 32.38
N SER A 202 8.00 21.27 31.95
CA SER A 202 8.72 22.48 32.29
C SER A 202 8.21 23.06 33.65
#